data_8d67c91b6c15f96c7938211fbbf74201
#
_entry.id   8d67c91b6c15f96c7938211fbbf74201
#
_cell.length_a   1.000
_cell.length_b   1.000
_cell.length_c   1.000
_cell.angle_alpha   90.00
_cell.angle_beta   90.00
_cell.angle_gamma   90.00
#
_symmetry.space_group_name_H-M   'P 1'
#
loop_
_entity.id
_entity.type
_entity.pdbx_description
1 polymer ?
#
loop_
_entity_poly.entity_id
_entity_poly.type
_entity_poly.pdbx_seq_one_letter_code
_entity_poly.pdbx_strand_id
1 'polypeptide(L)'
;QLSQPERILDLCTGSGCIAIALATRFVDSLVDAVDIDKGALEVAMVNVDHHDLGHQVNVIESDLFAKLPAEHQYELIVTNPPYVDAAIMADLPPEFLYEPEHALAAGQDGLDLVHRILFEAPDYLSPEGLLVCEVGDSEWALKQAYPEIQFDWLRFAHGGHGIFAITYDELMTHRQLFAAYVQLLDSNQ
;
A
#
# COMPACT_ATOMS: atom_id res chain seq x y z
N GLN A 1 -7.73 -13.28 14.41
CA GLN A 1 -7.03 -14.19 13.50
C GLN A 1 -7.76 -14.06 12.17
N LEU A 2 -7.15 -13.44 11.15
CA LEU A 2 -7.71 -13.42 9.80
C LEU A 2 -7.97 -14.89 9.38
N SER A 3 -9.21 -15.21 9.07
CA SER A 3 -9.53 -16.40 8.29
C SER A 3 -8.79 -16.31 6.96
N GLN A 4 -8.58 -17.42 6.27
CA GLN A 4 -7.90 -17.38 4.97
C GLN A 4 -8.67 -16.44 4.04
N PRO A 5 -8.06 -15.34 3.55
CA PRO A 5 -8.73 -14.43 2.64
C PRO A 5 -8.90 -15.10 1.27
N GLU A 6 -9.99 -14.79 0.57
CA GLU A 6 -10.20 -15.26 -0.81
C GLU A 6 -9.43 -14.37 -1.79
N ARG A 7 -9.46 -13.04 -1.56
CA ARG A 7 -8.78 -12.05 -2.39
C ARG A 7 -7.90 -11.12 -1.57
N ILE A 8 -6.68 -10.93 -2.06
CA ILE A 8 -5.68 -10.04 -1.46
C ILE A 8 -5.24 -9.02 -2.52
N LEU A 9 -5.04 -7.78 -2.10
CA LEU A 9 -4.46 -6.73 -2.92
C LEU A 9 -3.10 -6.32 -2.34
N ASP A 10 -2.07 -6.31 -3.17
CA ASP A 10 -0.76 -5.73 -2.89
C ASP A 10 -0.60 -4.46 -3.73
N LEU A 11 -0.79 -3.28 -3.11
CA LEU A 11 -0.63 -1.97 -3.75
C LEU A 11 0.82 -1.50 -3.64
N CYS A 12 1.33 -0.86 -4.70
CA CYS A 12 2.71 -0.45 -4.82
C CYS A 12 3.65 -1.67 -4.67
N THR A 13 3.32 -2.74 -5.43
CA THR A 13 3.94 -4.06 -5.28
C THR A 13 5.42 -4.08 -5.63
N GLY A 14 5.91 -3.10 -6.40
CA GLY A 14 7.30 -3.05 -6.84
C GLY A 14 7.70 -4.33 -7.58
N SER A 15 8.68 -5.04 -7.04
CA SER A 15 9.17 -6.31 -7.59
C SER A 15 8.28 -7.53 -7.28
N GLY A 16 7.12 -7.36 -6.65
CA GLY A 16 6.18 -8.43 -6.31
C GLY A 16 6.51 -9.21 -5.04
N CYS A 17 7.48 -8.76 -4.23
CA CYS A 17 7.94 -9.51 -3.06
C CYS A 17 6.83 -9.78 -2.04
N ILE A 18 5.99 -8.77 -1.74
CA ILE A 18 4.88 -8.91 -0.78
C ILE A 18 3.79 -9.80 -1.37
N ALA A 19 3.40 -9.58 -2.63
CA ALA A 19 2.42 -10.41 -3.33
C ALA A 19 2.80 -11.90 -3.33
N ILE A 20 4.08 -12.22 -3.64
CA ILE A 20 4.61 -13.58 -3.64
C ILE A 20 4.58 -14.19 -2.23
N ALA A 21 4.99 -13.42 -1.21
CA ALA A 21 4.96 -13.88 0.17
C ALA A 21 3.52 -14.18 0.64
N LEU A 22 2.56 -13.32 0.28
CA LEU A 22 1.13 -13.50 0.58
C LEU A 22 0.55 -14.72 -0.14
N ALA A 23 0.82 -14.89 -1.44
CA ALA A 23 0.39 -16.04 -2.21
C ALA A 23 0.95 -17.36 -1.65
N THR A 24 2.22 -17.36 -1.26
CA THR A 24 2.86 -18.54 -0.62
C THR A 24 2.24 -18.86 0.74
N ARG A 25 1.85 -17.83 1.51
CA ARG A 25 1.25 -18.00 2.85
C ARG A 25 -0.21 -18.41 2.80
N PHE A 26 -0.95 -17.90 1.82
CA PHE A 26 -2.39 -18.09 1.62
C PHE A 26 -2.65 -18.81 0.29
N VAL A 27 -2.38 -20.10 0.29
CA VAL A 27 -2.29 -20.94 -0.93
C VAL A 27 -3.56 -21.03 -1.80
N ASP A 28 -4.73 -20.72 -1.22
CA ASP A 28 -6.01 -20.72 -1.93
C ASP A 28 -6.50 -19.30 -2.29
N SER A 29 -5.71 -18.24 -1.95
CA SER A 29 -6.08 -16.87 -2.22
C SER A 29 -5.66 -16.43 -3.62
N LEU A 30 -6.44 -15.55 -4.24
CA LEU A 30 -6.01 -14.79 -5.41
C LEU A 30 -5.39 -13.48 -4.96
N VAL A 31 -4.23 -13.12 -5.53
CA VAL A 31 -3.49 -11.89 -5.19
C VAL A 31 -3.42 -11.00 -6.43
N ASP A 32 -3.99 -9.80 -6.35
CA ASP A 32 -3.76 -8.75 -7.34
C ASP A 32 -2.57 -7.91 -6.87
N ALA A 33 -1.51 -7.86 -7.69
CA ALA A 33 -0.26 -7.13 -7.43
C ALA A 33 -0.22 -5.90 -8.34
N VAL A 34 -0.30 -4.71 -7.75
CA VAL A 34 -0.54 -3.46 -8.48
C VAL A 34 0.62 -2.48 -8.32
N ASP A 35 1.07 -1.92 -9.42
CA ASP A 35 2.02 -0.81 -9.43
C ASP A 35 1.76 0.12 -10.64
N ILE A 36 2.24 1.35 -10.55
CA ILE A 36 2.20 2.32 -11.65
C ILE A 36 3.44 2.17 -12.56
N ASP A 37 4.55 1.65 -12.01
CA ASP A 37 5.82 1.52 -12.72
C ASP A 37 5.88 0.22 -13.54
N LYS A 38 5.93 0.36 -14.86
CA LYS A 38 6.02 -0.77 -15.79
C LYS A 38 7.29 -1.60 -15.61
N GLY A 39 8.41 -0.93 -15.30
CA GLY A 39 9.70 -1.60 -15.11
C GLY A 39 9.67 -2.47 -13.85
N ALA A 40 9.06 -1.98 -12.76
CA ALA A 40 8.85 -2.76 -11.56
C ALA A 40 7.95 -3.97 -11.82
N LEU A 41 6.85 -3.78 -12.58
CA LEU A 41 5.94 -4.86 -12.95
C LEU A 41 6.58 -5.93 -13.85
N GLU A 42 7.49 -5.55 -14.76
CA GLU A 42 8.27 -6.53 -15.53
C GLU A 42 9.11 -7.43 -14.61
N VAL A 43 9.72 -6.86 -13.57
CA VAL A 43 10.46 -7.61 -12.55
C VAL A 43 9.51 -8.49 -11.72
N ALA A 44 8.36 -7.95 -11.31
CA ALA A 44 7.35 -8.68 -10.56
C ALA A 44 6.86 -9.93 -11.35
N MET A 45 6.57 -9.78 -12.64
CA MET A 45 6.17 -10.91 -13.50
C MET A 45 7.24 -12.01 -13.56
N VAL A 46 8.51 -11.64 -13.69
CA VAL A 46 9.63 -12.60 -13.69
C VAL A 46 9.73 -13.31 -12.34
N ASN A 47 9.55 -12.58 -11.23
CA ASN A 47 9.61 -13.17 -9.89
C ASN A 47 8.41 -14.11 -9.64
N VAL A 48 7.21 -13.72 -10.03
CA VAL A 48 6.00 -14.56 -9.94
C VAL A 48 6.16 -15.86 -10.72
N ASP A 49 6.73 -15.78 -11.92
CA ASP A 49 6.99 -16.94 -12.80
C ASP A 49 8.06 -17.86 -12.18
N HIS A 50 9.13 -17.30 -11.61
CA HIS A 50 10.17 -18.05 -10.90
C HIS A 50 9.66 -18.84 -9.69
N HIS A 51 8.58 -18.37 -9.07
CA HIS A 51 7.93 -19.04 -7.93
C HIS A 51 6.75 -19.93 -8.32
N ASP A 52 6.50 -20.13 -9.64
CA ASP A 52 5.37 -20.88 -10.18
C ASP A 52 3.99 -20.37 -9.69
N LEU A 53 3.87 -19.06 -9.39
CA LEU A 53 2.68 -18.42 -8.83
C LEU A 53 1.79 -17.69 -9.84
N GLY A 54 2.06 -17.80 -11.15
CA GLY A 54 1.27 -17.15 -12.20
C GLY A 54 -0.21 -17.60 -12.28
N HIS A 55 -0.58 -18.66 -11.59
CA HIS A 55 -1.96 -19.12 -11.45
C HIS A 55 -2.72 -18.44 -10.29
N GLN A 56 -2.03 -17.71 -9.42
CA GLN A 56 -2.53 -17.14 -8.17
C GLN A 56 -2.27 -15.63 -8.08
N VAL A 57 -1.16 -15.15 -8.63
CA VAL A 57 -0.79 -13.73 -8.61
C VAL A 57 -1.04 -13.10 -9.96
N ASN A 58 -1.87 -12.06 -9.99
CA ASN A 58 -2.19 -11.27 -11.17
C ASN A 58 -1.50 -9.90 -11.07
N VAL A 59 -0.61 -9.60 -12.02
CA VAL A 59 0.19 -8.35 -12.03
C VAL A 59 -0.53 -7.30 -12.88
N ILE A 60 -0.82 -6.13 -12.31
CA ILE A 60 -1.68 -5.11 -12.91
C ILE A 60 -0.98 -3.73 -12.90
N GLU A 61 -0.90 -3.09 -14.06
CA GLU A 61 -0.47 -1.69 -14.17
C GLU A 61 -1.63 -0.74 -13.82
N SER A 62 -1.56 -0.05 -12.67
CA SER A 62 -2.57 0.90 -12.22
C SER A 62 -1.97 1.99 -11.32
N ASP A 63 -2.51 3.21 -11.40
CA ASP A 63 -2.34 4.20 -10.34
C ASP A 63 -3.30 3.85 -9.20
N LEU A 64 -2.75 3.27 -8.15
CA LEU A 64 -3.50 2.70 -7.03
C LEU A 64 -4.70 1.86 -7.53
N PHE A 65 -5.92 2.22 -7.17
CA PHE A 65 -7.14 1.48 -7.47
C PHE A 65 -7.74 1.76 -8.85
N ALA A 66 -7.21 2.74 -9.61
CA ALA A 66 -7.88 3.34 -10.79
C ALA A 66 -8.28 2.34 -11.89
N LYS A 67 -7.54 1.22 -12.06
CA LYS A 67 -7.86 0.19 -13.07
C LYS A 67 -8.40 -1.12 -12.48
N LEU A 68 -8.63 -1.16 -11.17
CA LEU A 68 -9.22 -2.34 -10.54
C LEU A 68 -10.72 -2.39 -10.82
N PRO A 69 -11.29 -3.58 -11.06
CA PRO A 69 -12.73 -3.73 -11.20
C PRO A 69 -13.44 -3.31 -9.91
N ALA A 70 -14.45 -2.43 -10.03
CA ALA A 70 -15.19 -1.90 -8.89
C ALA A 70 -15.96 -2.98 -8.10
N GLU A 71 -16.22 -4.13 -8.72
CA GLU A 71 -16.85 -5.30 -8.10
C GLU A 71 -15.89 -6.17 -7.29
N HIS A 72 -14.56 -5.97 -7.43
CA HIS A 72 -13.58 -6.68 -6.61
C HIS A 72 -13.59 -6.16 -5.19
N GLN A 73 -13.77 -7.07 -4.24
CA GLN A 73 -13.63 -6.81 -2.82
C GLN A 73 -12.53 -7.67 -2.25
N TYR A 74 -11.66 -7.05 -1.47
CA TYR A 74 -10.49 -7.68 -0.86
C TYR A 74 -10.69 -7.82 0.64
N GLU A 75 -10.40 -8.98 1.20
CA GLU A 75 -10.38 -9.18 2.66
C GLU A 75 -9.09 -8.64 3.27
N LEU A 76 -8.04 -8.49 2.45
CA LEU A 76 -6.76 -7.94 2.86
C LEU A 76 -6.20 -7.04 1.76
N ILE A 77 -5.93 -5.80 2.11
CA ILE A 77 -5.10 -4.89 1.30
C ILE A 77 -3.80 -4.68 2.05
N VAL A 78 -2.66 -4.91 1.38
CA VAL A 78 -1.33 -4.63 1.91
C VAL A 78 -0.67 -3.62 1.00
N THR A 79 0.08 -2.68 1.57
CA THR A 79 0.79 -1.69 0.78
C THR A 79 2.06 -1.22 1.49
N ASN A 80 3.11 -1.05 0.71
CA ASN A 80 4.33 -0.33 1.09
C ASN A 80 4.56 0.79 0.06
N PRO A 81 3.80 1.88 0.13
CA PRO A 81 3.92 2.96 -0.83
C PRO A 81 5.22 3.74 -0.62
N PRO A 82 5.71 4.50 -1.61
CA PRO A 82 6.78 5.46 -1.37
C PRO A 82 6.41 6.42 -0.23
N TYR A 83 7.29 6.56 0.76
CA TYR A 83 7.07 7.41 1.95
C TYR A 83 8.26 8.33 2.26
N VAL A 84 9.21 8.49 1.32
CA VAL A 84 10.36 9.38 1.52
C VAL A 84 9.95 10.82 1.25
N ASP A 85 10.12 11.70 2.24
CA ASP A 85 9.85 13.12 2.08
C ASP A 85 10.86 13.79 1.13
N ALA A 86 10.45 14.92 0.52
CA ALA A 86 11.28 15.64 -0.45
C ALA A 86 12.61 16.17 0.14
N ALA A 87 12.69 16.38 1.46
CA ALA A 87 13.89 16.85 2.12
C ALA A 87 14.92 15.71 2.29
N ILE A 88 14.46 14.49 2.57
CA ILE A 88 15.31 13.30 2.67
C ILE A 88 15.81 12.89 1.28
N MET A 89 14.99 13.06 0.23
CA MET A 89 15.39 12.79 -1.17
C MET A 89 16.68 13.51 -1.58
N ALA A 90 16.90 14.72 -1.07
CA ALA A 90 18.09 15.53 -1.41
C ALA A 90 19.40 14.99 -0.81
N ASP A 91 19.34 14.15 0.22
CA ASP A 91 20.49 13.63 0.99
C ASP A 91 20.64 12.10 0.94
N LEU A 92 19.91 11.41 0.04
CA LEU A 92 19.95 9.95 -0.06
C LEU A 92 21.36 9.44 -0.46
N PRO A 93 21.81 8.31 0.17
CA PRO A 93 23.03 7.61 -0.24
C PRO A 93 22.98 7.13 -1.70
N PRO A 94 24.16 6.96 -2.37
CA PRO A 94 24.23 6.61 -3.79
C PRO A 94 23.52 5.31 -4.18
N GLU A 95 23.30 4.37 -3.26
CA GLU A 95 22.58 3.13 -3.49
C GLU A 95 21.10 3.34 -3.85
N PHE A 96 20.48 4.42 -3.34
CA PHE A 96 19.09 4.78 -3.66
C PHE A 96 18.92 5.46 -5.02
N LEU A 97 20.02 5.88 -5.68
CA LEU A 97 20.00 6.42 -7.05
C LEU A 97 19.60 5.38 -8.11
N TYR A 98 19.53 4.12 -7.75
CA TYR A 98 19.08 3.03 -8.64
C TYR A 98 17.57 2.81 -8.59
N GLU A 99 16.86 3.44 -7.63
CA GLU A 99 15.41 3.43 -7.60
C GLU A 99 14.85 4.63 -8.39
N PRO A 100 13.73 4.48 -9.11
CA PRO A 100 13.10 5.60 -9.82
C PRO A 100 12.73 6.73 -8.85
N GLU A 101 12.99 8.00 -9.20
CA GLU A 101 12.67 9.17 -8.34
C GLU A 101 11.21 9.18 -7.89
N HIS A 102 10.27 8.80 -8.77
CA HIS A 102 8.85 8.73 -8.45
C HIS A 102 8.49 7.59 -7.48
N ALA A 103 9.35 6.57 -7.35
CA ALA A 103 9.17 5.50 -6.38
C ALA A 103 9.57 5.90 -4.95
N LEU A 104 10.20 7.07 -4.78
CA LEU A 104 10.65 7.60 -3.50
C LEU A 104 9.87 8.85 -3.06
N ALA A 105 9.35 9.63 -4.03
CA ALA A 105 8.71 10.92 -3.75
C ALA A 105 7.26 10.76 -3.29
N ALA A 106 6.97 11.13 -2.05
CA ALA A 106 5.65 11.03 -1.42
C ALA A 106 5.16 12.36 -0.80
N GLY A 107 5.52 13.49 -1.40
CA GLY A 107 5.16 14.82 -0.91
C GLY A 107 6.13 15.38 0.13
N GLN A 108 5.69 16.44 0.87
CA GLN A 108 6.53 17.11 1.87
C GLN A 108 6.67 16.31 3.18
N ASP A 109 5.71 15.46 3.50
CA ASP A 109 5.66 14.65 4.72
C ASP A 109 5.68 13.12 4.43
N GLY A 110 5.83 12.75 3.17
CA GLY A 110 5.84 11.35 2.75
C GLY A 110 4.48 10.65 2.75
N LEU A 111 3.36 11.38 2.81
CA LEU A 111 2.03 10.80 3.01
C LEU A 111 1.04 10.97 1.86
N ASP A 112 1.43 11.62 0.74
CA ASP A 112 0.50 11.92 -0.35
C ASP A 112 -0.28 10.69 -0.85
N LEU A 113 0.43 9.58 -1.09
CA LEU A 113 -0.20 8.33 -1.51
C LEU A 113 -0.99 7.67 -0.37
N VAL A 114 -0.51 7.77 0.86
CA VAL A 114 -1.19 7.20 2.04
C VAL A 114 -2.55 7.86 2.25
N HIS A 115 -2.65 9.19 2.08
CA HIS A 115 -3.94 9.90 2.15
C HIS A 115 -4.94 9.38 1.10
N ARG A 116 -4.48 9.18 -0.15
CA ARG A 116 -5.32 8.61 -1.21
C ARG A 116 -5.73 7.17 -0.88
N ILE A 117 -4.79 6.34 -0.44
CA ILE A 117 -5.06 4.94 -0.08
C ILE A 117 -6.11 4.86 1.04
N LEU A 118 -5.96 5.65 2.11
CA LEU A 118 -6.94 5.67 3.22
C LEU A 118 -8.34 6.10 2.77
N PHE A 119 -8.43 7.01 1.79
CA PHE A 119 -9.70 7.49 1.26
C PHE A 119 -10.36 6.49 0.30
N GLU A 120 -9.58 5.85 -0.59
CA GLU A 120 -10.06 4.98 -1.66
C GLU A 120 -10.27 3.52 -1.21
N ALA A 121 -9.44 3.02 -0.27
CA ALA A 121 -9.47 1.62 0.17
C ALA A 121 -10.85 1.10 0.61
N PRO A 122 -11.73 1.88 1.29
CA PRO A 122 -13.06 1.40 1.66
C PRO A 122 -13.93 0.96 0.49
N ASP A 123 -13.71 1.50 -0.72
CA ASP A 123 -14.50 1.12 -1.90
C ASP A 123 -14.11 -0.27 -2.43
N TYR A 124 -12.96 -0.79 -2.01
CA TYR A 124 -12.39 -2.07 -2.44
C TYR A 124 -12.23 -3.09 -1.31
N LEU A 125 -12.33 -2.69 -0.04
CA LEU A 125 -12.33 -3.61 1.09
C LEU A 125 -13.69 -4.26 1.28
N SER A 126 -13.69 -5.55 1.63
CA SER A 126 -14.88 -6.20 2.18
C SER A 126 -15.23 -5.62 3.56
N PRO A 127 -16.48 -5.75 4.03
CA PRO A 127 -16.90 -5.22 5.33
C PRO A 127 -16.09 -5.73 6.54
N GLU A 128 -15.45 -6.90 6.42
CA GLU A 128 -14.55 -7.47 7.44
C GLU A 128 -13.08 -7.32 7.05
N GLY A 129 -12.81 -6.54 6.00
CA GLY A 129 -11.48 -6.37 5.41
C GLY A 129 -10.55 -5.51 6.27
N LEU A 130 -9.27 -5.73 6.06
CA LEU A 130 -8.19 -5.06 6.76
C LEU A 130 -7.22 -4.44 5.75
N LEU A 131 -6.88 -3.17 5.97
CA LEU A 131 -5.75 -2.50 5.31
C LEU A 131 -4.53 -2.58 6.22
N VAL A 132 -3.40 -3.04 5.69
CA VAL A 132 -2.08 -2.99 6.33
C VAL A 132 -1.18 -2.10 5.48
N CYS A 133 -0.64 -1.05 6.08
CA CYS A 133 0.14 -0.04 5.37
C CYS A 133 1.45 0.24 6.11
N GLU A 134 2.55 0.27 5.37
CA GLU A 134 3.84 0.75 5.85
C GLU A 134 4.00 2.23 5.48
N VAL A 135 4.43 3.03 6.45
CA VAL A 135 4.76 4.45 6.30
C VAL A 135 6.15 4.79 6.82
N GLY A 136 6.88 3.80 7.34
CA GLY A 136 8.25 3.95 7.83
C GLY A 136 8.40 5.13 8.79
N ASP A 137 9.34 6.02 8.50
CA ASP A 137 9.64 7.19 9.32
C ASP A 137 8.53 8.25 9.33
N SER A 138 7.56 8.19 8.40
CA SER A 138 6.39 9.08 8.37
C SER A 138 5.32 8.73 9.42
N GLU A 139 5.56 7.72 10.30
CA GLU A 139 4.65 7.37 11.41
C GLU A 139 4.26 8.58 12.26
N TRP A 140 5.23 9.45 12.59
CA TRP A 140 4.95 10.64 13.39
C TRP A 140 4.06 11.64 12.63
N ALA A 141 4.35 11.87 11.34
CA ALA A 141 3.57 12.78 10.50
C ALA A 141 2.13 12.27 10.35
N LEU A 142 1.93 10.96 10.15
CA LEU A 142 0.59 10.36 10.06
C LEU A 142 -0.22 10.56 11.35
N LYS A 143 0.40 10.40 12.53
CA LYS A 143 -0.24 10.65 13.82
C LYS A 143 -0.61 12.11 14.04
N GLN A 144 0.16 13.05 13.48
CA GLN A 144 -0.18 14.48 13.52
C GLN A 144 -1.31 14.84 12.55
N ALA A 145 -1.32 14.23 11.36
CA ALA A 145 -2.39 14.43 10.37
C ALA A 145 -3.74 13.90 10.90
N TYR A 146 -3.73 12.78 11.62
CA TYR A 146 -4.94 12.08 12.08
C TYR A 146 -4.92 11.80 13.59
N PRO A 147 -4.90 12.84 14.46
CA PRO A 147 -4.76 12.65 15.91
C PRO A 147 -5.96 11.93 16.56
N GLU A 148 -7.11 11.89 15.89
CA GLU A 148 -8.36 11.28 16.35
C GLU A 148 -8.40 9.77 16.03
N ILE A 149 -7.54 9.29 15.11
CA ILE A 149 -7.56 7.91 14.63
C ILE A 149 -6.58 7.07 15.43
N GLN A 150 -7.07 5.97 15.98
CA GLN A 150 -6.23 4.97 16.63
C GLN A 150 -5.81 3.90 15.61
N PHE A 151 -4.74 4.15 14.88
CA PHE A 151 -4.12 3.12 14.05
C PHE A 151 -3.56 1.99 14.92
N ASP A 152 -3.80 0.73 14.53
CA ASP A 152 -3.20 -0.43 15.20
C ASP A 152 -1.76 -0.62 14.71
N TRP A 153 -0.80 -0.07 15.46
CA TRP A 153 0.63 -0.11 15.10
C TRP A 153 1.20 -1.49 15.36
N LEU A 154 1.57 -2.17 14.30
CA LEU A 154 2.13 -3.51 14.34
C LEU A 154 3.61 -3.48 14.77
N ARG A 155 3.99 -4.43 15.63
CA ARG A 155 5.37 -4.59 16.09
C ARG A 155 5.87 -5.99 15.80
N PHE A 156 7.03 -6.08 15.20
CA PHE A 156 7.65 -7.35 14.81
C PHE A 156 8.88 -7.65 15.66
N ALA A 157 9.11 -8.93 15.94
CA ALA A 157 10.23 -9.39 16.79
C ALA A 157 11.61 -9.12 16.17
N HIS A 158 11.69 -8.96 14.86
CA HIS A 158 12.96 -8.84 14.12
C HIS A 158 13.15 -7.48 13.43
N GLY A 159 12.49 -6.46 13.92
CA GLY A 159 12.53 -5.12 13.34
C GLY A 159 11.31 -4.82 12.46
N GLY A 160 11.29 -3.63 11.86
CA GLY A 160 10.14 -3.04 11.19
C GLY A 160 9.42 -2.05 12.11
N HIS A 161 9.22 -0.83 11.63
CA HIS A 161 8.48 0.22 12.32
C HIS A 161 7.63 0.97 11.30
N GLY A 162 6.67 1.76 11.78
CA GLY A 162 5.80 2.51 10.90
C GLY A 162 4.86 1.64 10.06
N ILE A 163 4.46 0.46 10.57
CA ILE A 163 3.46 -0.39 9.92
C ILE A 163 2.20 -0.37 10.79
N PHE A 164 1.07 -0.05 10.17
CA PHE A 164 -0.21 -0.06 10.87
C PHE A 164 -1.25 -0.92 10.16
N ALA A 165 -2.25 -1.33 10.92
CA ALA A 165 -3.47 -1.92 10.40
C ALA A 165 -4.66 -1.02 10.73
N ILE A 166 -5.65 -1.00 9.83
CA ILE A 166 -6.92 -0.28 10.01
C ILE A 166 -8.05 -1.07 9.35
N THR A 167 -9.17 -1.19 10.03
CA THR A 167 -10.33 -1.95 9.56
C THR A 167 -11.19 -1.15 8.58
N TYR A 168 -12.01 -1.86 7.79
CA TYR A 168 -13.04 -1.24 6.96
C TYR A 168 -13.93 -0.27 7.74
N ASP A 169 -14.40 -0.67 8.93
CA ASP A 169 -15.31 0.15 9.75
C ASP A 169 -14.64 1.45 10.21
N GLU A 170 -13.37 1.40 10.60
CA GLU A 170 -12.59 2.58 10.98
C GLU A 170 -12.36 3.52 9.79
N LEU A 171 -12.01 2.96 8.63
CA LEU A 171 -11.86 3.72 7.38
C LEU A 171 -13.17 4.43 7.02
N MET A 172 -14.30 3.73 7.07
CA MET A 172 -15.62 4.31 6.79
C MET A 172 -16.01 5.38 7.81
N THR A 173 -15.70 5.17 9.08
CA THR A 173 -15.99 6.13 10.17
C THR A 173 -15.27 7.47 9.93
N HIS A 174 -14.03 7.42 9.44
CA HIS A 174 -13.17 8.58 9.25
C HIS A 174 -13.08 9.06 7.77
N ARG A 175 -13.89 8.51 6.88
CA ARG A 175 -13.80 8.77 5.44
C ARG A 175 -13.83 10.25 5.05
N GLN A 176 -14.64 11.07 5.74
CA GLN A 176 -14.73 12.51 5.45
C GLN A 176 -13.43 13.25 5.80
N LEU A 177 -12.72 12.79 6.82
CA LEU A 177 -11.43 13.35 7.21
C LEU A 177 -10.38 13.03 6.15
N PHE A 178 -10.32 11.79 5.65
CA PHE A 178 -9.42 11.41 4.56
C PHE A 178 -9.73 12.19 3.28
N ALA A 179 -11.01 12.36 2.93
CA ALA A 179 -11.43 13.17 1.77
C ALA A 179 -10.93 14.61 1.84
N ALA A 180 -10.93 15.23 3.03
CA ALA A 180 -10.44 16.59 3.22
C ALA A 180 -8.93 16.72 2.91
N TYR A 181 -8.13 15.73 3.30
CA TYR A 181 -6.70 15.72 2.97
C TYR A 181 -6.46 15.54 1.48
N VAL A 182 -7.17 14.62 0.81
CA VAL A 182 -7.06 14.44 -0.65
C VAL A 182 -7.41 15.72 -1.40
N GLN A 183 -8.48 16.44 -1.00
CA GLN A 183 -8.85 17.74 -1.60
C GLN A 183 -7.77 18.82 -1.40
N LEU A 184 -7.04 18.80 -0.28
CA LEU A 184 -5.92 19.72 -0.05
C LEU A 184 -4.75 19.41 -0.99
N LEU A 185 -4.45 18.13 -1.24
CA LEU A 185 -3.43 17.71 -2.21
C LEU A 185 -3.76 18.20 -3.63
N ASP A 186 -4.99 17.99 -4.08
CA ASP A 186 -5.46 18.41 -5.41
C ASP A 186 -5.42 19.94 -5.59
N SER A 187 -5.61 20.71 -4.51
CA SER A 187 -5.60 22.18 -4.53
C SER A 187 -4.20 22.78 -4.59
N ASN A 188 -3.17 22.00 -4.28
CA ASN A 188 -1.77 22.44 -4.23
C ASN A 188 -0.94 22.02 -5.48
N GLN A 189 -1.55 21.30 -6.42
CA GLN A 189 -1.02 20.94 -7.74
C GLN A 189 -1.43 21.96 -8.81
#